data_1b20019cb676b074d14946035268eb73
#
_entry.id   1b20019cb676b074d14946035268eb73
#
_cell.length_a   1.000
_cell.length_b   1.000
_cell.length_c   1.000
_cell.angle_alpha   90.00
_cell.angle_beta   90.00
_cell.angle_gamma   90.00
#
_symmetry.space_group_name_H-M   'P 1'
#
loop_
_entity.id
_entity.type
_entity.pdbx_description
1 polymer ?
#
loop_
_entity_poly.entity_id
_entity_poly.type
_entity_poly.pdbx_seq_one_letter_code
_entity_poly.pdbx_strand_id
1 'polypeptide(L)'
;MKLQKLIIENIASIEKACIDFEHGPLGEDSIFLICGPTGAGKSTLLDAVCLALYNTTPRLKQAANERYLDENDSFSGTGEVSIDASRMLMRRDSVSAQVELWFTDAAGDALRAVWSVARARNKAGGKIQKVVWTLSLQDGTPLTNKSTETRTEIERRIGLTFEQFCRTTLLAQGEFTKFLK
;
A
#
# COMPACT_ATOMS: atom_id res chain seq x y z
N MET A 1 -5.97 -15.77 -3.04
CA MET A 1 -6.13 -14.58 -2.19
C MET A 1 -7.49 -13.94 -2.49
N LYS A 2 -8.28 -13.58 -1.47
CA LYS A 2 -9.54 -12.85 -1.60
C LYS A 2 -9.47 -11.61 -0.69
N LEU A 3 -9.74 -10.43 -1.25
CA LEU A 3 -9.83 -9.20 -0.45
C LEU A 3 -11.14 -9.22 0.36
N GLN A 4 -11.07 -8.81 1.63
CA GLN A 4 -12.24 -8.73 2.51
C GLN A 4 -12.56 -7.28 2.84
N LYS A 5 -11.56 -6.48 3.26
CA LYS A 5 -11.76 -5.09 3.64
C LYS A 5 -10.51 -4.26 3.43
N LEU A 6 -10.66 -3.03 2.96
CA LEU A 6 -9.59 -2.05 2.82
C LEU A 6 -9.97 -0.78 3.57
N ILE A 7 -9.12 -0.36 4.50
CA ILE A 7 -9.24 0.90 5.23
C ILE A 7 -8.04 1.76 4.86
N ILE A 8 -8.30 3.01 4.50
CA ILE A 8 -7.28 3.98 4.10
C ILE A 8 -7.48 5.25 4.92
N GLU A 9 -6.39 5.76 5.46
CA GLU A 9 -6.35 7.07 6.13
C GLU A 9 -5.14 7.86 5.67
N ASN A 10 -5.37 9.07 5.15
CA ASN A 10 -4.36 10.05 4.75
C ASN A 10 -3.33 9.53 3.73
N ILE A 11 -3.77 8.85 2.69
CA ILE A 11 -2.92 8.41 1.59
C ILE A 11 -3.17 9.25 0.34
N ALA A 12 -2.17 9.96 -0.13
CA ALA A 12 -2.20 10.82 -1.32
C ALA A 12 -3.47 11.70 -1.36
N SER A 13 -4.38 11.49 -2.32
CA SER A 13 -5.64 12.24 -2.45
C SER A 13 -6.74 11.78 -1.50
N ILE A 14 -6.61 10.61 -0.89
CA ILE A 14 -7.63 10.02 -0.01
C ILE A 14 -7.36 10.40 1.44
N GLU A 15 -8.29 11.12 2.06
CA GLU A 15 -8.25 11.42 3.48
C GLU A 15 -8.73 10.23 4.30
N LYS A 16 -9.91 9.70 3.97
CA LYS A 16 -10.46 8.51 4.60
C LYS A 16 -11.31 7.71 3.63
N ALA A 17 -11.11 6.41 3.60
CA ALA A 17 -11.96 5.47 2.87
C ALA A 17 -12.04 4.13 3.60
N CYS A 18 -13.20 3.48 3.50
CA CYS A 18 -13.41 2.12 3.96
C CYS A 18 -14.22 1.39 2.89
N ILE A 19 -13.65 0.32 2.37
CA ILE A 19 -14.28 -0.53 1.34
C ILE A 19 -14.41 -1.93 1.93
N ASP A 20 -15.62 -2.42 2.04
CA ASP A 20 -15.93 -3.79 2.43
C ASP A 20 -16.25 -4.58 1.16
N PHE A 21 -15.41 -5.60 0.86
CA PHE A 21 -15.55 -6.45 -0.32
C PHE A 21 -16.33 -7.74 0.00
N GLU A 22 -16.65 -7.98 1.27
CA GLU A 22 -17.28 -9.21 1.73
C GLU A 22 -18.73 -9.01 2.11
N HIS A 23 -19.08 -7.82 2.57
CA HIS A 23 -20.43 -7.49 3.03
C HIS A 23 -21.00 -6.32 2.23
N GLY A 24 -22.34 -6.23 2.20
CA GLY A 24 -23.04 -5.17 1.49
C GLY A 24 -23.01 -5.33 -0.03
N PRO A 25 -23.15 -4.23 -0.80
CA PRO A 25 -23.36 -4.29 -2.24
C PRO A 25 -22.23 -4.96 -3.04
N LEU A 26 -21.00 -4.97 -2.51
CA LEU A 26 -19.85 -5.59 -3.18
C LEU A 26 -19.67 -7.08 -2.82
N GLY A 27 -20.30 -7.55 -1.74
CA GLY A 27 -20.11 -8.92 -1.25
C GLY A 27 -20.78 -9.99 -2.10
N GLU A 28 -21.83 -9.61 -2.83
CA GLU A 28 -22.61 -10.50 -3.69
C GLU A 28 -22.02 -10.66 -5.09
N ASP A 29 -21.18 -9.71 -5.52
CA ASP A 29 -20.61 -9.64 -6.86
C ASP A 29 -19.15 -10.15 -6.89
N SER A 30 -18.82 -10.93 -7.92
CA SER A 30 -17.44 -11.39 -8.17
C SER A 30 -16.60 -10.35 -8.91
N ILE A 31 -17.24 -9.38 -9.57
CA ILE A 31 -16.61 -8.34 -10.40
C ILE A 31 -17.26 -7.01 -10.07
N PHE A 32 -16.43 -5.99 -9.79
CA PHE A 32 -16.88 -4.63 -9.55
C PHE A 32 -16.03 -3.62 -10.33
N LEU A 33 -16.63 -2.50 -10.68
CA LEU A 33 -15.99 -1.42 -11.41
C LEU A 33 -15.68 -0.23 -10.49
N ILE A 34 -14.41 0.20 -10.48
CA ILE A 34 -13.99 1.45 -9.84
C ILE A 34 -14.04 2.57 -10.89
N CYS A 35 -15.04 3.43 -10.84
CA CYS A 35 -15.20 4.54 -11.77
C CYS A 35 -15.15 5.91 -11.05
N GLY A 36 -14.92 6.97 -11.83
CA GLY A 36 -14.87 8.34 -11.33
C GLY A 36 -13.99 9.24 -12.22
N PRO A 37 -14.04 10.57 -12.05
CA PRO A 37 -13.23 11.50 -12.83
C PRO A 37 -11.73 11.31 -12.59
N THR A 38 -10.90 11.88 -13.48
CA THR A 38 -9.45 11.92 -13.29
C THR A 38 -9.12 12.66 -11.98
N GLY A 39 -8.19 12.11 -11.19
CA GLY A 39 -7.85 12.68 -9.89
C GLY A 39 -8.72 12.21 -8.71
N ALA A 40 -9.79 11.46 -8.94
CA ALA A 40 -10.71 10.98 -7.89
C ALA A 40 -10.10 9.93 -6.92
N GLY A 41 -8.84 9.55 -7.11
CA GLY A 41 -8.19 8.59 -6.21
C GLY A 41 -8.26 7.12 -6.62
N LYS A 42 -8.78 6.79 -7.83
CA LYS A 42 -8.88 5.39 -8.30
C LYS A 42 -7.56 4.63 -8.21
N SER A 43 -6.48 5.21 -8.74
CA SER A 43 -5.14 4.60 -8.68
C SER A 43 -4.60 4.57 -7.24
N THR A 44 -5.02 5.51 -6.39
CA THR A 44 -4.63 5.53 -4.97
C THR A 44 -5.22 4.37 -4.20
N LEU A 45 -6.40 3.87 -4.58
CA LEU A 45 -6.96 2.64 -4.00
C LEU A 45 -6.06 1.43 -4.30
N LEU A 46 -5.59 1.30 -5.54
CA LEU A 46 -4.67 0.23 -5.92
C LEU A 46 -3.30 0.39 -5.25
N ASP A 47 -2.79 1.62 -5.14
CA ASP A 47 -1.57 1.90 -4.39
C ASP A 47 -1.70 1.52 -2.92
N ALA A 48 -2.86 1.76 -2.29
CA ALA A 48 -3.11 1.38 -0.91
C ALA A 48 -3.04 -0.15 -0.71
N VAL A 49 -3.62 -0.94 -1.62
CA VAL A 49 -3.45 -2.40 -1.60
C VAL A 49 -1.98 -2.79 -1.71
N CYS A 50 -1.23 -2.17 -2.63
CA CYS A 50 0.21 -2.42 -2.78
C CYS A 50 1.01 -2.02 -1.55
N LEU A 51 0.68 -0.89 -0.88
CA LEU A 51 1.32 -0.50 0.37
C LEU A 51 1.12 -1.53 1.47
N ALA A 52 -0.11 -2.00 1.66
CA ALA A 52 -0.42 -3.00 2.67
C ALA A 52 0.30 -4.33 2.42
N LEU A 53 0.39 -4.78 1.15
CA LEU A 53 0.97 -6.08 0.80
C LEU A 53 2.49 -6.03 0.58
N TYR A 54 3.05 -4.92 0.10
CA TYR A 54 4.44 -4.89 -0.36
C TYR A 54 5.27 -3.70 0.12
N ASN A 55 4.68 -2.78 0.89
CA ASN A 55 5.32 -1.53 1.31
C ASN A 55 5.91 -0.73 0.14
N THR A 56 5.33 -0.85 -1.04
CA THR A 56 5.74 -0.13 -2.26
C THR A 56 4.56 -0.02 -3.21
N THR A 57 4.68 0.80 -4.26
CA THR A 57 3.64 0.94 -5.30
C THR A 57 4.28 1.05 -6.68
N PRO A 58 3.52 0.78 -7.78
CA PRO A 58 4.03 0.97 -9.14
C PRO A 58 4.55 2.40 -9.38
N ARG A 59 3.86 3.40 -8.85
CA ARG A 59 4.28 4.82 -8.97
C ARG A 59 5.61 5.12 -8.28
N LEU A 60 5.87 4.54 -7.12
CA LEU A 60 7.14 4.70 -6.42
C LEU A 60 8.30 4.09 -7.18
N LYS A 61 8.09 2.95 -7.84
CA LYS A 61 9.12 2.36 -8.70
C LYS A 61 9.40 3.18 -9.95
N GLN A 62 8.39 3.82 -10.54
CA GLN A 62 8.57 4.74 -11.66
C GLN A 62 9.28 6.02 -11.23
N ALA A 63 8.90 6.60 -10.10
CA ALA A 63 9.51 7.79 -9.53
C ALA A 63 10.93 7.56 -8.99
N ALA A 64 11.35 6.31 -8.79
CA ALA A 64 12.72 5.99 -8.43
C ALA A 64 13.73 6.41 -9.50
N ASN A 65 13.31 6.53 -10.75
CA ASN A 65 14.11 7.07 -11.84
C ASN A 65 14.06 8.61 -11.94
N GLU A 66 13.12 9.25 -11.23
CA GLU A 66 12.96 10.70 -11.15
C GLU A 66 13.28 11.12 -9.72
N ARG A 67 14.36 11.90 -9.53
CA ARG A 67 14.80 12.37 -8.21
C ARG A 67 13.75 13.31 -7.62
N TYR A 68 12.91 12.83 -6.72
CA TYR A 68 12.09 13.68 -5.86
C TYR A 68 12.93 14.15 -4.67
N LEU A 69 13.30 15.42 -4.67
CA LEU A 69 13.83 16.11 -3.51
C LEU A 69 12.65 16.72 -2.74
N ASP A 70 12.36 16.21 -1.56
CA ASP A 70 11.52 16.93 -0.60
C ASP A 70 12.42 17.98 0.07
N GLU A 71 12.10 19.27 -0.10
CA GLU A 71 12.91 20.41 0.38
C GLU A 71 13.12 20.40 1.91
N ASN A 72 12.35 19.62 2.66
CA ASN A 72 12.44 19.52 4.12
C ASN A 72 13.12 18.24 4.64
N ASP A 73 13.50 17.32 3.78
CA ASP A 73 14.22 16.12 4.16
C ASP A 73 15.59 16.15 3.49
N SER A 74 16.65 16.44 4.26
CA SER A 74 18.05 16.36 3.83
C SER A 74 18.39 14.93 3.47
N PHE A 75 17.96 14.49 2.30
CA PHE A 75 18.29 13.21 1.74
C PHE A 75 19.64 13.34 1.04
N SER A 76 20.71 13.15 1.78
CA SER A 76 22.03 13.06 1.19
C SER A 76 22.19 11.73 0.44
N GLY A 77 22.20 11.85 -0.87
CA GLY A 77 22.92 11.08 -1.85
C GLY A 77 23.06 9.59 -1.69
N THR A 78 22.57 8.93 -2.60
CA THR A 78 22.99 7.80 -3.44
C THR A 78 21.72 7.24 -4.05
N GLY A 79 21.67 7.00 -5.34
CA GLY A 79 20.47 6.67 -6.12
C GLY A 79 19.73 5.35 -5.79
N GLU A 80 19.72 4.94 -4.53
CA GLU A 80 18.94 3.83 -4.02
C GLU A 80 17.63 4.38 -3.42
N VAL A 81 16.52 3.91 -3.96
CA VAL A 81 15.19 4.13 -3.38
C VAL A 81 15.21 3.54 -1.98
N SER A 82 15.20 4.41 -0.97
CA SER A 82 15.12 4.00 0.42
C SER A 82 13.92 3.06 0.61
N ILE A 83 14.10 2.04 1.44
CA ILE A 83 13.03 1.14 1.92
C ILE A 83 11.82 1.95 2.47
N ASP A 84 12.05 3.18 2.87
CA ASP A 84 11.04 4.10 3.39
C ASP A 84 10.43 5.06 2.35
N ALA A 85 10.68 4.87 1.04
CA ALA A 85 10.10 5.74 0.01
C ALA A 85 8.57 5.76 0.04
N SER A 86 7.95 4.68 0.50
CA SER A 86 6.50 4.57 0.65
C SER A 86 5.88 5.63 1.57
N ARG A 87 6.65 6.17 2.54
CA ARG A 87 6.22 7.27 3.42
C ARG A 87 5.85 8.55 2.68
N MET A 88 6.36 8.74 1.44
CA MET A 88 6.05 9.88 0.59
C MET A 88 4.60 9.88 0.08
N LEU A 89 3.89 8.77 0.22
CA LEU A 89 2.47 8.67 -0.11
C LEU A 89 1.56 9.19 1.01
N MET A 90 2.12 9.52 2.17
CA MET A 90 1.37 10.20 3.22
C MET A 90 0.85 11.54 2.69
N ARG A 91 -0.45 11.80 2.92
CA ARG A 91 -1.12 13.05 2.52
C ARG A 91 -0.40 14.25 3.14
N ARG A 92 -0.24 15.33 2.35
CA ARG A 92 0.34 16.58 2.82
C ARG A 92 -0.47 17.10 4.01
N ASP A 93 0.24 17.71 4.96
CA ASP A 93 -0.31 18.32 6.18
C ASP A 93 -0.97 17.35 7.17
N SER A 94 -0.98 16.05 6.87
CA SER A 94 -1.42 15.04 7.84
C SER A 94 -0.31 14.72 8.85
N VAL A 95 -0.71 14.27 10.04
CA VAL A 95 0.21 13.87 11.12
C VAL A 95 0.51 12.38 11.09
N SER A 96 -0.36 11.60 10.46
CA SER A 96 -0.21 10.15 10.27
C SER A 96 -0.93 9.69 9.02
N ALA A 97 -0.52 8.55 8.51
CA ALA A 97 -1.19 7.84 7.43
C ALA A 97 -1.22 6.34 7.73
N GLN A 98 -2.27 5.66 7.31
CA GLN A 98 -2.45 4.24 7.55
C GLN A 98 -3.21 3.57 6.41
N VAL A 99 -2.81 2.34 6.13
CA VAL A 99 -3.58 1.41 5.31
C VAL A 99 -3.72 0.09 6.06
N GLU A 100 -4.93 -0.41 6.14
CA GLU A 100 -5.23 -1.75 6.62
C GLU A 100 -5.88 -2.55 5.51
N LEU A 101 -5.38 -3.74 5.26
CA LEU A 101 -5.95 -4.68 4.31
C LEU A 101 -6.25 -6.01 5.02
N TRP A 102 -7.50 -6.39 4.97
CA TRP A 102 -7.99 -7.68 5.43
C TRP A 102 -8.20 -8.57 4.21
N PHE A 103 -7.64 -9.76 4.25
CA PHE A 103 -7.70 -10.69 3.11
C PHE A 103 -7.56 -12.13 3.57
N THR A 104 -8.02 -13.06 2.73
CA THR A 104 -7.81 -14.50 2.90
C THR A 104 -6.70 -14.94 1.95
N ASP A 105 -5.71 -15.67 2.43
CA ASP A 105 -4.63 -16.23 1.62
C ASP A 105 -5.07 -17.45 0.80
N ALA A 106 -4.12 -18.11 0.13
CA ALA A 106 -4.40 -19.29 -0.69
C ALA A 106 -4.76 -20.54 0.17
N ALA A 107 -4.34 -20.57 1.43
CA ALA A 107 -4.64 -21.66 2.36
C ALA A 107 -6.00 -21.49 3.06
N GLY A 108 -6.61 -20.29 2.95
CA GLY A 108 -7.88 -19.96 3.61
C GLY A 108 -7.70 -19.24 4.95
N ASP A 109 -6.47 -18.89 5.33
CA ASP A 109 -6.21 -18.13 6.55
C ASP A 109 -6.64 -16.68 6.38
N ALA A 110 -7.40 -16.17 7.36
CA ALA A 110 -7.81 -14.76 7.39
C ALA A 110 -6.73 -13.89 8.04
N LEU A 111 -6.24 -12.92 7.29
CA LEU A 111 -5.06 -12.11 7.58
C LEU A 111 -5.38 -10.62 7.59
N ARG A 112 -4.58 -9.86 8.35
CA ARG A 112 -4.60 -8.41 8.40
C ARG A 112 -3.19 -7.86 8.18
N ALA A 113 -2.97 -7.16 7.07
CA ALA A 113 -1.76 -6.40 6.82
C ALA A 113 -1.98 -4.92 7.16
N VAL A 114 -1.07 -4.33 7.92
CA VAL A 114 -1.13 -2.93 8.34
C VAL A 114 0.16 -2.23 7.93
N TRP A 115 0.02 -1.17 7.15
CA TRP A 115 1.07 -0.21 6.84
C TRP A 115 0.72 1.12 7.49
N SER A 116 1.66 1.73 8.20
CA SER A 116 1.45 3.01 8.83
C SER A 116 2.71 3.85 8.92
N VAL A 117 2.54 5.16 8.95
CA VAL A 117 3.59 6.14 9.15
C VAL A 117 3.03 7.32 9.94
N ALA A 118 3.86 7.96 10.77
CA ALA A 118 3.47 9.12 11.54
C ALA A 118 4.59 10.18 11.54
N ARG A 119 4.23 11.43 11.83
CA ARG A 119 5.19 12.49 12.09
C ARG A 119 5.57 12.53 13.57
N ALA A 120 6.80 12.92 13.83
CA ALA A 120 7.30 13.06 15.20
C ALA A 120 6.40 13.98 16.04
N ARG A 121 6.10 13.53 17.25
CA ARG A 121 5.26 14.24 18.23
C ARG A 121 3.84 14.53 17.72
N ASN A 122 3.35 13.82 16.72
CA ASN A 122 2.03 14.07 16.09
C ASN A 122 1.82 15.53 15.66
N LYS A 123 2.87 16.19 15.14
CA LYS A 123 2.81 17.57 14.66
C LYS A 123 3.01 17.62 13.15
N ALA A 124 2.20 18.42 12.42
CA ALA A 124 2.27 18.55 10.97
C ALA A 124 3.67 18.96 10.45
N GLY A 125 4.42 19.78 11.20
CA GLY A 125 5.81 20.13 10.92
C GLY A 125 6.85 19.14 11.45
N GLY A 126 6.43 18.02 12.05
CA GLY A 126 7.35 16.99 12.57
C GLY A 126 7.99 16.19 11.45
N LYS A 127 9.22 15.71 11.68
CA LYS A 127 9.90 14.79 10.76
C LYS A 127 9.09 13.50 10.60
N ILE A 128 8.89 13.04 9.35
CA ILE A 128 8.23 11.77 9.06
C ILE A 128 9.08 10.63 9.62
N GLN A 129 8.46 9.75 10.39
CA GLN A 129 9.11 8.60 11.02
C GLN A 129 9.22 7.42 10.06
N LYS A 130 9.88 6.36 10.52
CA LYS A 130 9.97 5.10 9.76
C LYS A 130 8.59 4.48 9.62
N VAL A 131 8.40 3.80 8.50
CA VAL A 131 7.21 2.98 8.26
C VAL A 131 7.14 1.84 9.25
N VAL A 132 5.96 1.63 9.82
CA VAL A 132 5.60 0.42 10.57
C VAL A 132 4.73 -0.43 9.65
N TRP A 133 5.21 -1.63 9.35
CA TRP A 133 4.54 -2.57 8.45
C TRP A 133 4.53 -3.96 9.05
N THR A 134 3.34 -4.50 9.29
CA THR A 134 3.11 -5.73 10.05
C THR A 134 2.05 -6.61 9.40
N LEU A 135 2.13 -7.90 9.67
CA LEU A 135 1.12 -8.90 9.33
C LEU A 135 0.65 -9.61 10.59
N SER A 136 -0.64 -9.80 10.73
CA SER A 136 -1.27 -10.56 11.80
C SER A 136 -2.36 -11.48 11.27
N LEU A 137 -2.79 -12.44 12.06
CA LEU A 137 -4.06 -13.13 11.86
C LEU A 137 -5.22 -12.14 12.13
N GLN A 138 -6.42 -12.50 11.68
CA GLN A 138 -7.62 -11.68 11.86
C GLN A 138 -7.96 -11.45 13.35
N ASP A 139 -7.66 -12.41 14.22
CA ASP A 139 -7.84 -12.32 15.66
C ASP A 139 -6.84 -11.36 16.36
N GLY A 140 -5.90 -10.79 15.60
CA GLY A 140 -4.87 -9.89 16.11
C GLY A 140 -3.56 -10.57 16.50
N THR A 141 -3.44 -11.90 16.40
CA THR A 141 -2.19 -12.61 16.68
C THR A 141 -1.10 -12.16 15.71
N PRO A 142 0.00 -11.55 16.17
CA PRO A 142 1.05 -11.05 15.30
C PRO A 142 1.81 -12.19 14.65
N LEU A 143 1.99 -12.12 13.34
CA LEU A 143 2.83 -13.06 12.58
C LEU A 143 4.21 -12.49 12.31
N THR A 144 4.32 -11.17 12.21
CA THR A 144 5.59 -10.48 11.93
C THR A 144 5.70 -9.18 12.69
N ASN A 145 6.94 -8.78 13.01
CA ASN A 145 7.24 -7.54 13.73
C ASN A 145 8.27 -6.65 13.00
N LYS A 146 8.88 -7.14 11.91
CA LYS A 146 9.88 -6.42 11.12
C LYS A 146 9.48 -6.41 9.65
N SER A 147 9.73 -5.31 8.96
CA SER A 147 9.37 -5.16 7.54
C SER A 147 9.96 -6.22 6.62
N THR A 148 11.17 -6.72 6.91
CA THR A 148 11.78 -7.81 6.15
C THR A 148 11.03 -9.13 6.31
N GLU A 149 10.66 -9.46 7.54
CA GLU A 149 9.86 -10.66 7.87
C GLU A 149 8.47 -10.54 7.24
N THR A 150 7.85 -9.35 7.32
CA THR A 150 6.52 -9.08 6.75
C THR A 150 6.51 -9.30 5.24
N ARG A 151 7.54 -8.83 4.52
CA ARG A 151 7.67 -9.06 3.08
C ARG A 151 7.71 -10.55 2.76
N THR A 152 8.63 -11.29 3.37
CA THR A 152 8.83 -12.72 3.13
C THR A 152 7.55 -13.51 3.43
N GLU A 153 6.89 -13.19 4.55
CA GLU A 153 5.68 -13.91 4.95
C GLU A 153 4.49 -13.61 4.03
N ILE A 154 4.32 -12.35 3.59
CA ILE A 154 3.26 -11.99 2.64
C ILE A 154 3.51 -12.66 1.29
N GLU A 155 4.74 -12.59 0.74
CA GLU A 155 5.08 -13.24 -0.53
C GLU A 155 4.87 -14.76 -0.47
N ARG A 156 5.23 -15.39 0.66
CA ARG A 156 4.98 -16.83 0.89
C ARG A 156 3.50 -17.19 0.88
N ARG A 157 2.65 -16.38 1.55
CA ARG A 157 1.22 -16.63 1.69
C ARG A 157 0.42 -16.31 0.43
N ILE A 158 0.79 -15.27 -0.27
CA ILE A 158 0.14 -14.87 -1.53
C ILE A 158 0.67 -15.70 -2.71
N GLY A 159 1.93 -16.15 -2.64
CA GLY A 159 2.61 -16.87 -3.71
C GLY A 159 3.06 -15.97 -4.86
N LEU A 160 3.08 -14.64 -4.68
CA LEU A 160 3.46 -13.67 -5.69
C LEU A 160 4.42 -12.62 -5.10
N THR A 161 5.49 -12.34 -5.83
CA THR A 161 6.32 -11.15 -5.56
C THR A 161 5.57 -9.88 -6.01
N PHE A 162 6.07 -8.72 -5.60
CA PHE A 162 5.48 -7.43 -6.02
C PHE A 162 5.43 -7.29 -7.55
N GLU A 163 6.50 -7.67 -8.26
CA GLU A 163 6.55 -7.61 -9.72
C GLU A 163 5.51 -8.53 -10.38
N GLN A 164 5.38 -9.75 -9.86
CA GLN A 164 4.38 -10.71 -10.35
C GLN A 164 2.97 -10.19 -10.07
N PHE A 165 2.71 -9.67 -8.85
CA PHE A 165 1.43 -9.10 -8.48
C PHE A 165 1.05 -7.93 -9.40
N CYS A 166 1.98 -7.01 -9.69
CA CYS A 166 1.72 -5.91 -10.62
C CYS A 166 1.42 -6.38 -12.04
N ARG A 167 2.07 -7.44 -12.51
CA ARG A 167 1.85 -7.98 -13.87
C ARG A 167 0.57 -8.78 -14.01
N THR A 168 0.19 -9.52 -12.99
CA THR A 168 -0.94 -10.46 -13.07
C THR A 168 -2.24 -9.88 -12.52
N THR A 169 -2.15 -9.02 -11.50
CA THR A 169 -3.30 -8.53 -10.76
C THR A 169 -3.56 -7.04 -11.00
N LEU A 170 -2.49 -6.25 -11.20
CA LEU A 170 -2.59 -4.82 -11.46
C LEU A 170 -2.10 -4.53 -12.88
N LEU A 171 -3.02 -4.29 -13.80
CA LEU A 171 -2.69 -3.63 -15.06
C LEU A 171 -2.55 -2.13 -14.79
N ALA A 172 -1.43 -1.72 -14.20
CA ALA A 172 -1.17 -0.32 -13.91
C ALA A 172 -1.11 0.50 -15.20
N GLN A 173 -1.59 1.73 -15.15
CA GLN A 173 -1.58 2.64 -16.29
C GLN A 173 -0.14 2.82 -16.80
N GLY A 174 0.10 2.52 -18.08
CA GLY A 174 1.43 2.57 -18.72
C GLY A 174 2.22 1.25 -18.71
N GLU A 175 1.84 0.24 -17.95
CA GLU A 175 2.49 -1.07 -17.95
C GLU A 175 1.99 -1.98 -19.08
N PHE A 176 0.83 -1.69 -19.67
CA PHE A 176 0.25 -2.48 -20.76
C PHE A 176 1.15 -2.56 -22.00
N THR A 177 1.87 -1.48 -22.32
CA THR A 177 2.85 -1.46 -23.42
C THR A 177 4.08 -2.33 -23.17
N LYS A 178 4.42 -2.61 -21.91
CA LYS A 178 5.52 -3.54 -21.58
C LYS A 178 5.09 -5.01 -21.66
N PHE A 179 3.79 -5.28 -21.62
CA PHE A 179 3.24 -6.62 -21.75
C PHE A 179 3.18 -7.09 -23.21
N LEU A 180 3.20 -6.15 -24.16
CA LEU A 180 3.13 -6.42 -25.61
C LEU A 180 4.51 -6.47 -26.30
N LYS A 181 5.60 -6.34 -25.56
CA LYS A 181 6.99 -6.52 -26.00
C LYS A 181 7.58 -7.76 -25.35
#